data_2523338bc9edd9ba2ff494b6255fc90e
#
_entry.id   2523338bc9edd9ba2ff494b6255fc90e
#
_cell.length_a   1.000
_cell.length_b   1.000
_cell.length_c   1.000
_cell.angle_alpha   90.00
_cell.angle_beta   90.00
_cell.angle_gamma   90.00
#
_symmetry.space_group_name_H-M   'P 1'
#
loop_
_entity.id
_entity.type
_entity.pdbx_description
1 polymer ?
#
loop_
_entity_poly.entity_id
_entity_poly.type
_entity_poly.pdbx_seq_one_letter_code
_entity_poly.pdbx_strand_id
1 'polypeptide(L)'
;MKISSKNTIFGSKSRQMKKEVIIGFLQEHPNSSKEEIRQGISYTSSDATLKRLLKQYAEEGYIVALGNGRGRTYTVTKDTYTDRKYPDGIQTFEKIIQQNYLYVDKTALLWKLVKCGSANIFLSRPRRFGKSLLISTLKAYFEGRKELFSGLAIEQLEQEWISYPVIRLDLSTANNALDEQQLYLKLGNILSENEDIFGVPHNDTLPGERLYGLVKSVYEKTGKQVVLLIDEYDAPLLSVLYDESRETRYKGIVKELFSPIKKMDPFLRFTFLSGITKFSQLSIFSALNNLRDISLEDEYASLCGFTEDEISKNFKYDIEKLAHARNETSAEVSSLLKQRYDGYHFSPACKDIYNPYSILRVFSSMKISDYWYSSGTPTILMDTLKRFDTDLYEIDGAEVTSSVFNQPTETVTNAVSLFYQSGYLTIKKYNPEFDTYVLSIPNAEVRAGLMDNILPILTHKNQIESQNLAIRFKRALVNDDIDTAIELLKAFFASIPYPEFGKESLNTFTKKEAYFKRLFYIVFSFMNVQIYTEVMNSEGRTDVVMYLGNTVYVIEAKLDGSPEEALRQIHEKGYISRYAVDTHNVVLIGLNFSSKTRTIDSWKMECK
;
A
#
# COMPACT_ATOMS: atom_id res chain seq x y z
N MET A 1 -2.27 -44.99 -24.62
CA MET A 1 -2.87 -44.85 -23.30
C MET A 1 -2.33 -43.56 -22.61
N LYS A 2 -2.62 -42.36 -23.16
CA LYS A 2 -2.19 -41.02 -22.66
C LYS A 2 -3.20 -39.91 -23.06
N ILE A 3 -4.50 -40.11 -22.85
CA ILE A 3 -5.55 -39.10 -23.14
C ILE A 3 -6.43 -38.81 -21.90
N SER A 4 -6.20 -39.49 -20.77
CA SER A 4 -7.10 -39.39 -19.59
C SER A 4 -6.82 -38.22 -18.62
N SER A 5 -5.65 -37.63 -18.62
CA SER A 5 -5.28 -36.63 -17.58
C SER A 5 -5.70 -35.20 -17.92
N LYS A 6 -5.77 -34.81 -19.19
CA LYS A 6 -6.15 -33.43 -19.58
C LYS A 6 -7.64 -33.13 -19.39
N ASN A 7 -8.52 -34.12 -19.67
CA ASN A 7 -9.95 -33.93 -19.49
C ASN A 7 -10.40 -33.87 -18.03
N THR A 8 -9.66 -34.45 -17.11
CA THR A 8 -9.99 -34.44 -15.68
C THR A 8 -9.72 -33.08 -15.05
N ILE A 9 -8.64 -32.40 -15.49
CA ILE A 9 -8.27 -31.06 -14.97
C ILE A 9 -9.23 -29.97 -15.49
N PHE A 10 -9.64 -30.01 -16.75
CA PHE A 10 -10.61 -29.06 -17.31
C PHE A 10 -12.04 -29.27 -16.73
N GLY A 11 -12.43 -30.48 -16.47
CA GLY A 11 -13.71 -30.79 -15.84
C GLY A 11 -13.82 -30.34 -14.40
N SER A 12 -12.72 -30.35 -13.65
CA SER A 12 -12.69 -29.91 -12.25
C SER A 12 -12.77 -28.38 -12.11
N LYS A 13 -12.09 -27.63 -12.98
CA LYS A 13 -12.10 -26.16 -13.00
C LYS A 13 -13.47 -25.58 -13.36
N SER A 14 -14.11 -26.08 -14.40
CA SER A 14 -15.48 -25.68 -14.76
C SER A 14 -16.49 -26.00 -13.66
N ARG A 15 -16.23 -27.01 -12.84
CA ARG A 15 -17.05 -27.39 -11.70
C ARG A 15 -16.85 -26.44 -10.51
N GLN A 16 -15.62 -26.07 -10.23
CA GLN A 16 -15.26 -25.15 -9.15
C GLN A 16 -15.85 -23.75 -9.38
N MET A 17 -15.73 -23.23 -10.60
CA MET A 17 -16.26 -21.92 -10.97
C MET A 17 -17.78 -21.87 -10.89
N LYS A 18 -18.48 -22.95 -11.30
CA LYS A 18 -19.93 -23.05 -11.13
C LYS A 18 -20.36 -23.09 -9.67
N LYS A 19 -19.54 -23.70 -8.81
CA LYS A 19 -19.75 -23.73 -7.37
C LYS A 19 -19.66 -22.32 -6.78
N GLU A 20 -18.62 -21.57 -7.10
CA GLU A 20 -18.40 -20.21 -6.58
C GLU A 20 -19.52 -19.24 -6.97
N VAL A 21 -19.99 -19.31 -8.20
CA VAL A 21 -21.10 -18.49 -8.68
C VAL A 21 -22.42 -18.82 -7.95
N ILE A 22 -22.72 -20.11 -7.73
CA ILE A 22 -23.93 -20.52 -7.00
C ILE A 22 -23.84 -20.14 -5.53
N ILE A 23 -22.68 -20.35 -4.90
CA ILE A 23 -22.45 -19.99 -3.50
C ILE A 23 -22.50 -18.48 -3.32
N GLY A 24 -21.83 -17.70 -4.19
CA GLY A 24 -21.87 -16.25 -4.17
C GLY A 24 -23.29 -15.70 -4.27
N PHE A 25 -24.10 -16.23 -5.19
CA PHE A 25 -25.51 -15.86 -5.30
C PHE A 25 -26.29 -16.17 -4.01
N LEU A 26 -26.12 -17.37 -3.44
CA LEU A 26 -26.82 -17.78 -2.22
C LEU A 26 -26.37 -17.02 -0.96
N GLN A 27 -25.22 -16.39 -1.00
CA GLN A 27 -24.74 -15.49 0.06
C GLN A 27 -25.48 -14.15 0.05
N GLU A 28 -25.63 -13.59 -1.14
CA GLU A 28 -26.36 -12.34 -1.33
C GLU A 28 -27.89 -12.55 -1.19
N HIS A 29 -28.37 -13.76 -1.53
CA HIS A 29 -29.79 -14.13 -1.53
C HIS A 29 -30.00 -15.45 -0.77
N PRO A 30 -29.90 -15.44 0.59
CA PRO A 30 -30.14 -16.64 1.40
C PRO A 30 -31.58 -17.11 1.28
N ASN A 31 -31.79 -18.43 1.39
CA ASN A 31 -33.09 -19.09 1.25
C ASN A 31 -33.71 -18.96 -0.12
N SER A 32 -32.91 -18.83 -1.18
CA SER A 32 -33.40 -18.79 -2.57
C SER A 32 -33.83 -20.13 -3.05
N SER A 33 -34.93 -20.14 -3.85
CA SER A 33 -35.39 -21.29 -4.60
C SER A 33 -34.47 -21.63 -5.78
N LYS A 34 -34.56 -22.83 -6.30
CA LYS A 34 -33.80 -23.22 -7.51
C LYS A 34 -34.06 -22.27 -8.70
N GLU A 35 -35.26 -21.75 -8.83
CA GLU A 35 -35.61 -20.83 -9.92
C GLU A 35 -34.97 -19.47 -9.77
N GLU A 36 -34.95 -18.91 -8.56
CA GLU A 36 -34.27 -17.65 -8.25
C GLU A 36 -32.76 -17.79 -8.46
N ILE A 37 -32.14 -18.91 -8.04
CA ILE A 37 -30.74 -19.19 -8.31
C ILE A 37 -30.47 -19.23 -9.82
N ARG A 38 -31.32 -19.89 -10.59
CA ARG A 38 -31.18 -19.99 -12.04
C ARG A 38 -31.24 -18.64 -12.75
N GLN A 39 -32.10 -17.74 -12.27
CA GLN A 39 -32.26 -16.37 -12.81
C GLN A 39 -31.13 -15.44 -12.41
N GLY A 40 -30.57 -15.62 -11.20
CA GLY A 40 -29.57 -14.74 -10.63
C GLY A 40 -28.11 -15.09 -10.96
N ILE A 41 -27.83 -16.32 -11.45
CA ILE A 41 -26.46 -16.73 -11.80
C ILE A 41 -26.07 -16.32 -13.23
N SER A 42 -24.84 -15.92 -13.41
CA SER A 42 -24.28 -15.36 -14.66
C SER A 42 -24.04 -16.37 -15.78
N TYR A 43 -24.33 -17.66 -15.59
CA TYR A 43 -24.16 -18.67 -16.64
C TYR A 43 -25.42 -19.47 -16.88
N THR A 44 -25.67 -19.83 -18.15
CA THR A 44 -26.81 -20.66 -18.54
C THR A 44 -26.54 -22.13 -18.21
N SER A 45 -27.30 -22.72 -17.30
CA SER A 45 -27.29 -24.16 -17.05
C SER A 45 -28.64 -24.76 -17.30
N SER A 46 -28.69 -26.02 -17.82
CA SER A 46 -29.93 -26.74 -17.89
C SER A 46 -30.47 -27.01 -16.48
N ASP A 47 -31.79 -27.07 -16.33
CA ASP A 47 -32.46 -27.33 -15.04
C ASP A 47 -31.97 -28.64 -14.38
N ALA A 48 -31.71 -29.67 -15.18
CA ALA A 48 -31.12 -30.92 -14.71
C ALA A 48 -29.70 -30.76 -14.17
N THR A 49 -28.89 -29.92 -14.82
CA THR A 49 -27.53 -29.64 -14.38
C THR A 49 -27.50 -28.85 -13.07
N LEU A 50 -28.32 -27.80 -12.95
CA LEU A 50 -28.42 -27.01 -11.74
C LEU A 50 -28.92 -27.88 -10.57
N LYS A 51 -29.97 -28.69 -10.78
CA LYS A 51 -30.49 -29.61 -9.75
C LYS A 51 -29.41 -30.58 -9.25
N ARG A 52 -28.61 -31.14 -10.18
CA ARG A 52 -27.50 -32.04 -9.84
C ARG A 52 -26.40 -31.31 -9.02
N LEU A 53 -26.04 -30.10 -9.42
CA LEU A 53 -25.03 -29.29 -8.71
C LEU A 53 -25.50 -28.91 -7.31
N LEU A 54 -26.74 -28.44 -7.15
CA LEU A 54 -27.31 -28.12 -5.85
C LEU A 54 -27.38 -29.34 -4.93
N LYS A 55 -27.74 -30.51 -5.46
CA LYS A 55 -27.72 -31.76 -4.70
C LYS A 55 -26.28 -32.10 -4.26
N GLN A 56 -25.34 -32.07 -5.20
CA GLN A 56 -23.91 -32.33 -4.91
C GLN A 56 -23.35 -31.37 -3.85
N TYR A 57 -23.61 -30.06 -3.95
CA TYR A 57 -23.11 -29.08 -3.00
C TYR A 57 -23.76 -29.20 -1.62
N ALA A 58 -24.99 -29.68 -1.54
CA ALA A 58 -25.64 -30.03 -0.28
C ALA A 58 -25.01 -31.29 0.35
N GLU A 59 -24.69 -32.31 -0.43
CA GLU A 59 -24.01 -33.54 0.01
C GLU A 59 -22.55 -33.24 0.43
N GLU A 60 -21.89 -32.33 -0.25
CA GLU A 60 -20.54 -31.84 0.09
C GLU A 60 -20.53 -30.85 1.28
N GLY A 61 -21.70 -30.47 1.83
CA GLY A 61 -21.82 -29.61 2.99
C GLY A 61 -21.65 -28.10 2.72
N TYR A 62 -21.63 -27.65 1.47
CA TYR A 62 -21.48 -26.23 1.12
C TYR A 62 -22.77 -25.42 1.23
N ILE A 63 -23.91 -26.06 1.00
CA ILE A 63 -25.22 -25.45 1.11
C ILE A 63 -26.17 -26.34 1.90
N VAL A 64 -27.17 -25.75 2.51
CA VAL A 64 -28.29 -26.49 3.15
C VAL A 64 -29.53 -26.33 2.30
N ALA A 65 -30.21 -27.44 2.04
CA ALA A 65 -31.52 -27.43 1.44
C ALA A 65 -32.59 -27.40 2.54
N LEU A 66 -33.42 -26.38 2.52
CA LEU A 66 -34.50 -26.17 3.49
C LEU A 66 -35.86 -26.47 2.82
N GLY A 67 -36.74 -27.17 3.53
CA GLY A 67 -38.06 -27.53 3.02
C GLY A 67 -38.03 -28.70 2.03
N ASN A 68 -39.22 -29.10 1.57
CA ASN A 68 -39.43 -30.24 0.68
C ASN A 68 -40.23 -29.86 -0.58
N GLY A 69 -40.05 -30.62 -1.66
CA GLY A 69 -40.82 -30.46 -2.88
C GLY A 69 -40.62 -29.12 -3.61
N ARG A 70 -41.74 -28.49 -4.05
CA ARG A 70 -41.70 -27.21 -4.79
C ARG A 70 -41.31 -26.01 -3.96
N GLY A 71 -41.43 -26.09 -2.63
CA GLY A 71 -41.01 -25.03 -1.70
C GLY A 71 -39.58 -25.17 -1.18
N ARG A 72 -38.73 -26.03 -1.76
CA ARG A 72 -37.33 -26.20 -1.34
C ARG A 72 -36.53 -24.98 -1.70
N THR A 73 -35.88 -24.42 -0.68
CA THR A 73 -34.91 -23.32 -0.77
C THR A 73 -33.52 -23.78 -0.39
N TYR A 74 -32.51 -22.98 -0.74
CA TYR A 74 -31.12 -23.27 -0.48
C TYR A 74 -30.47 -22.07 0.21
N THR A 75 -29.62 -22.36 1.18
CA THR A 75 -28.78 -21.35 1.85
C THR A 75 -27.38 -21.91 2.03
N VAL A 76 -26.41 -21.03 2.18
CA VAL A 76 -25.02 -21.44 2.39
C VAL A 76 -24.84 -21.95 3.83
N THR A 77 -24.10 -23.04 4.01
CA THR A 77 -23.67 -23.48 5.33
C THR A 77 -22.60 -22.56 5.88
N LYS A 78 -22.58 -22.35 7.23
CA LYS A 78 -21.57 -21.52 7.90
C LYS A 78 -20.13 -21.95 7.62
N ASP A 79 -19.91 -23.20 7.21
CA ASP A 79 -18.57 -23.79 7.02
C ASP A 79 -18.02 -23.73 5.57
N THR A 80 -18.73 -23.08 4.64
CA THR A 80 -18.31 -23.02 3.22
C THR A 80 -17.01 -22.26 2.95
N TYR A 81 -16.45 -21.59 3.94
CA TYR A 81 -15.24 -20.76 3.82
C TYR A 81 -14.01 -21.32 4.54
N THR A 82 -14.06 -22.54 5.05
CA THR A 82 -12.94 -23.13 5.81
C THR A 82 -11.66 -23.32 5.00
N ASP A 83 -11.76 -23.35 3.65
CA ASP A 83 -10.64 -23.63 2.74
C ASP A 83 -10.22 -22.45 1.85
N ARG A 84 -10.62 -21.21 2.19
CA ARG A 84 -10.22 -20.04 1.40
C ARG A 84 -8.74 -19.79 1.52
N LYS A 85 -8.03 -19.81 0.38
CA LYS A 85 -6.59 -19.60 0.31
C LYS A 85 -6.27 -18.16 -0.06
N TYR A 86 -5.45 -17.52 0.76
CA TYR A 86 -4.95 -16.17 0.47
C TYR A 86 -3.58 -16.25 -0.19
N PRO A 87 -3.32 -15.46 -1.27
CA PRO A 87 -2.06 -15.49 -2.00
C PRO A 87 -0.98 -14.70 -1.26
N ASP A 88 -0.69 -15.09 0.00
CA ASP A 88 0.33 -14.45 0.81
C ASP A 88 1.72 -14.72 0.20
N GLY A 89 2.36 -13.64 -0.27
CA GLY A 89 3.65 -13.71 -0.95
C GLY A 89 3.64 -14.33 -2.36
N ILE A 90 2.48 -14.67 -2.93
CA ILE A 90 2.37 -15.23 -4.28
C ILE A 90 2.18 -14.09 -5.29
N GLN A 91 3.10 -13.98 -6.25
CA GLN A 91 3.10 -12.94 -7.28
C GLN A 91 2.79 -13.51 -8.68
N THR A 92 2.64 -14.82 -8.82
CA THR A 92 2.41 -15.49 -10.09
C THR A 92 0.92 -15.68 -10.32
N PHE A 93 0.34 -14.97 -11.29
CA PHE A 93 -1.08 -15.02 -11.64
C PHE A 93 -1.55 -16.44 -11.97
N GLU A 94 -0.80 -17.15 -12.83
CA GLU A 94 -1.11 -18.54 -13.17
C GLU A 94 -1.26 -19.44 -11.93
N LYS A 95 -0.33 -19.32 -10.98
CA LYS A 95 -0.37 -20.08 -9.73
C LYS A 95 -1.59 -19.73 -8.88
N ILE A 96 -1.93 -18.43 -8.78
CA ILE A 96 -3.12 -17.96 -8.06
C ILE A 96 -4.37 -18.61 -8.64
N ILE A 97 -4.55 -18.51 -9.95
CA ILE A 97 -5.74 -19.06 -10.61
C ILE A 97 -5.78 -20.59 -10.57
N GLN A 98 -4.64 -21.25 -10.86
CA GLN A 98 -4.59 -22.71 -10.93
C GLN A 98 -4.79 -23.41 -9.59
N GLN A 99 -4.30 -22.79 -8.50
CA GLN A 99 -4.40 -23.35 -7.16
C GLN A 99 -5.58 -22.80 -6.36
N ASN A 100 -6.46 -22.03 -7.01
CA ASN A 100 -7.68 -21.46 -6.43
C ASN A 100 -7.41 -20.57 -5.21
N TYR A 101 -6.41 -19.69 -5.31
CA TYR A 101 -6.26 -18.61 -4.35
C TYR A 101 -7.25 -17.48 -4.64
N LEU A 102 -7.56 -16.70 -3.62
CA LEU A 102 -8.34 -15.47 -3.79
C LEU A 102 -7.64 -14.53 -4.78
N TYR A 103 -8.37 -14.11 -5.80
CA TYR A 103 -7.93 -13.09 -6.73
C TYR A 103 -8.93 -11.94 -6.76
N VAL A 104 -8.51 -10.74 -6.39
CA VAL A 104 -9.33 -9.53 -6.57
C VAL A 104 -9.16 -9.07 -8.01
N ASP A 105 -10.25 -9.15 -8.77
CA ASP A 105 -10.21 -8.98 -10.22
C ASP A 105 -9.97 -7.52 -10.65
N LYS A 106 -8.81 -7.27 -11.24
CA LYS A 106 -8.39 -5.99 -11.86
C LYS A 106 -8.36 -6.05 -13.39
N THR A 107 -8.82 -7.16 -13.97
CA THR A 107 -8.60 -7.42 -15.40
C THR A 107 -9.36 -6.48 -16.33
N ALA A 108 -10.43 -5.84 -15.88
CA ALA A 108 -11.10 -4.78 -16.64
C ALA A 108 -10.20 -3.54 -16.82
N LEU A 109 -9.49 -3.14 -15.76
CA LEU A 109 -8.51 -2.04 -15.81
C LEU A 109 -7.28 -2.43 -16.64
N LEU A 110 -6.82 -3.67 -16.50
CA LEU A 110 -5.74 -4.20 -17.33
C LEU A 110 -6.11 -4.14 -18.82
N TRP A 111 -7.32 -4.54 -19.19
CA TRP A 111 -7.80 -4.47 -20.57
C TRP A 111 -7.80 -3.04 -21.10
N LYS A 112 -8.32 -2.09 -20.32
CA LYS A 112 -8.27 -0.67 -20.66
C LYS A 112 -6.83 -0.18 -20.87
N LEU A 113 -5.91 -0.56 -19.99
CA LEU A 113 -4.49 -0.22 -20.08
C LEU A 113 -3.87 -0.71 -21.39
N VAL A 114 -4.14 -1.94 -21.78
CA VAL A 114 -3.59 -2.52 -23.01
C VAL A 114 -4.21 -1.91 -24.27
N LYS A 115 -5.46 -1.44 -24.18
CA LYS A 115 -6.19 -0.81 -25.32
C LYS A 115 -6.08 0.71 -25.35
N CYS A 116 -5.37 1.36 -24.40
CA CYS A 116 -5.29 2.83 -24.31
C CYS A 116 -4.52 3.54 -25.45
N GLY A 117 -3.96 2.79 -26.38
CA GLY A 117 -3.21 3.33 -27.53
C GLY A 117 -1.75 3.70 -27.24
N SER A 118 -1.30 3.69 -26.00
CA SER A 118 0.12 3.91 -25.65
C SER A 118 0.86 2.58 -25.62
N ALA A 119 1.97 2.50 -26.34
CA ALA A 119 2.79 1.28 -26.39
C ALA A 119 3.75 1.15 -25.19
N ASN A 120 4.18 2.26 -24.62
CA ASN A 120 5.16 2.29 -23.54
C ASN A 120 4.55 2.90 -22.28
N ILE A 121 4.46 2.13 -21.20
CA ILE A 121 3.77 2.48 -19.96
C ILE A 121 4.73 2.39 -18.78
N PHE A 122 4.66 3.36 -17.89
CA PHE A 122 5.35 3.35 -16.60
C PHE A 122 4.35 3.42 -15.45
N LEU A 123 4.58 2.62 -14.41
CA LEU A 123 3.81 2.63 -13.17
C LEU A 123 4.73 2.55 -11.96
N SER A 124 4.71 3.57 -11.10
CA SER A 124 5.28 3.47 -9.76
C SER A 124 4.20 3.24 -8.72
N ARG A 125 4.47 2.32 -7.79
CA ARG A 125 3.65 2.07 -6.58
C ARG A 125 4.57 1.63 -5.45
N PRO A 126 4.19 1.86 -4.20
CA PRO A 126 4.94 1.35 -3.06
C PRO A 126 5.14 -0.17 -3.11
N ARG A 127 6.05 -0.69 -2.30
CA ARG A 127 6.23 -2.13 -2.15
C ARG A 127 4.92 -2.80 -1.69
N ARG A 128 4.71 -4.07 -2.09
CA ARG A 128 3.57 -4.91 -1.67
C ARG A 128 2.19 -4.47 -2.18
N PHE A 129 2.11 -3.58 -3.17
CA PHE A 129 0.83 -3.17 -3.79
C PHE A 129 0.39 -4.05 -4.96
N GLY A 130 1.14 -5.10 -5.34
CA GLY A 130 0.74 -6.04 -6.38
C GLY A 130 1.29 -5.74 -7.78
N LYS A 131 2.34 -4.91 -7.92
CA LYS A 131 3.01 -4.62 -9.21
C LYS A 131 3.45 -5.89 -9.95
N SER A 132 4.19 -6.77 -9.27
CA SER A 132 4.68 -8.02 -9.87
C SER A 132 3.55 -8.97 -10.25
N LEU A 133 2.43 -8.97 -9.51
CA LEU A 133 1.22 -9.70 -9.88
C LEU A 133 0.58 -9.11 -11.14
N LEU A 134 0.51 -7.78 -11.26
CA LEU A 134 0.04 -7.10 -12.47
C LEU A 134 0.90 -7.49 -13.68
N ILE A 135 2.23 -7.47 -13.55
CA ILE A 135 3.17 -7.91 -14.60
C ILE A 135 2.93 -9.38 -14.96
N SER A 136 2.75 -10.25 -13.98
CA SER A 136 2.43 -11.67 -14.22
C SER A 136 1.08 -11.85 -14.93
N THR A 137 0.10 -11.00 -14.62
CA THR A 137 -1.22 -11.01 -15.30
C THR A 137 -1.10 -10.50 -16.74
N LEU A 138 -0.34 -9.41 -16.97
CA LEU A 138 -0.02 -8.92 -18.32
C LEU A 138 0.69 -9.98 -19.16
N LYS A 139 1.66 -10.69 -18.57
CA LYS A 139 2.37 -11.80 -19.23
C LYS A 139 1.37 -12.86 -19.71
N ALA A 140 0.51 -13.36 -18.81
CA ALA A 140 -0.49 -14.36 -19.14
C ALA A 140 -1.48 -13.87 -20.24
N TYR A 141 -1.88 -12.59 -20.18
CA TYR A 141 -2.74 -11.97 -21.20
C TYR A 141 -2.06 -11.95 -22.57
N PHE A 142 -0.84 -11.42 -22.66
CA PHE A 142 -0.11 -11.33 -23.93
C PHE A 142 0.35 -12.68 -24.48
N GLU A 143 0.54 -13.69 -23.64
CA GLU A 143 0.76 -15.07 -24.08
C GLU A 143 -0.53 -15.75 -24.63
N GLY A 144 -1.68 -15.04 -24.56
CA GLY A 144 -2.95 -15.56 -25.05
C GLY A 144 -3.54 -16.68 -24.17
N ARG A 145 -3.19 -16.73 -22.89
CA ARG A 145 -3.59 -17.76 -21.92
C ARG A 145 -5.05 -17.58 -21.44
N LYS A 146 -5.98 -17.53 -22.42
CA LYS A 146 -7.43 -17.31 -22.17
C LYS A 146 -7.99 -18.13 -21.02
N GLU A 147 -7.55 -19.38 -20.89
CA GLU A 147 -8.03 -20.29 -19.86
C GLU A 147 -7.80 -19.82 -18.41
N LEU A 148 -6.81 -18.94 -18.19
CA LEU A 148 -6.52 -18.36 -16.87
C LEU A 148 -7.48 -17.22 -16.52
N PHE A 149 -8.14 -16.64 -17.49
CA PHE A 149 -9.03 -15.49 -17.32
C PHE A 149 -10.51 -15.86 -17.29
N SER A 150 -10.82 -17.15 -17.30
CA SER A 150 -12.20 -17.62 -17.26
C SER A 150 -12.91 -17.21 -15.97
N GLY A 151 -14.04 -16.53 -16.10
CA GLY A 151 -14.82 -15.95 -14.99
C GLY A 151 -14.35 -14.56 -14.52
N LEU A 152 -13.28 -14.01 -15.10
CA LEU A 152 -12.82 -12.66 -14.82
C LEU A 152 -13.42 -11.65 -15.81
N ALA A 153 -13.46 -10.38 -15.42
CA ALA A 153 -14.10 -9.32 -16.19
C ALA A 153 -13.57 -9.21 -17.63
N ILE A 154 -12.29 -9.44 -17.86
CA ILE A 154 -11.67 -9.38 -19.18
C ILE A 154 -12.21 -10.44 -20.16
N GLU A 155 -12.75 -11.55 -19.67
CA GLU A 155 -13.31 -12.61 -20.54
C GLU A 155 -14.44 -12.08 -21.41
N GLN A 156 -15.21 -11.09 -20.91
CA GLN A 156 -16.30 -10.44 -21.63
C GLN A 156 -15.83 -9.29 -22.53
N LEU A 157 -14.64 -8.76 -22.28
CA LEU A 157 -14.11 -7.57 -22.94
C LEU A 157 -13.17 -7.93 -24.10
N GLU A 158 -12.38 -9.01 -23.96
CA GLU A 158 -11.38 -9.41 -24.95
C GLU A 158 -11.94 -10.53 -25.85
N GLN A 159 -11.92 -10.28 -27.15
CA GLN A 159 -12.46 -11.21 -28.15
C GLN A 159 -11.38 -12.01 -28.88
N GLU A 160 -10.22 -11.39 -29.10
CA GLU A 160 -9.23 -11.92 -30.03
C GLU A 160 -8.21 -12.85 -29.39
N TRP A 161 -7.80 -12.58 -28.16
CA TRP A 161 -6.79 -13.36 -27.39
C TRP A 161 -5.51 -13.67 -28.19
N ILE A 162 -4.98 -12.65 -28.85
CA ILE A 162 -3.78 -12.79 -29.69
C ILE A 162 -2.56 -13.09 -28.79
N SER A 163 -1.82 -14.15 -29.15
CA SER A 163 -0.57 -14.52 -28.46
C SER A 163 0.61 -13.76 -29.06
N TYR A 164 1.39 -13.15 -28.19
CA TYR A 164 2.67 -12.47 -28.48
C TYR A 164 3.81 -13.12 -27.71
N PRO A 165 5.05 -13.08 -28.19
CA PRO A 165 6.22 -13.43 -27.38
C PRO A 165 6.43 -12.38 -26.29
N VAL A 166 6.66 -12.83 -25.06
CA VAL A 166 6.81 -11.96 -23.89
C VAL A 166 8.18 -12.15 -23.27
N ILE A 167 8.98 -11.08 -23.27
CA ILE A 167 10.25 -10.99 -22.55
C ILE A 167 9.98 -10.32 -21.22
N ARG A 168 10.34 -10.98 -20.11
CA ARG A 168 10.21 -10.44 -18.76
C ARG A 168 11.58 -10.26 -18.12
N LEU A 169 11.89 -9.04 -17.71
CA LEU A 169 13.09 -8.69 -16.94
C LEU A 169 12.67 -8.36 -15.50
N ASP A 170 13.13 -9.15 -14.55
CA ASP A 170 12.92 -8.91 -13.11
C ASP A 170 14.26 -8.48 -12.50
N LEU A 171 14.39 -7.17 -12.25
CA LEU A 171 15.62 -6.59 -11.74
C LEU A 171 15.77 -6.67 -10.21
N SER A 172 14.80 -7.26 -9.50
CA SER A 172 14.88 -7.44 -8.05
C SER A 172 16.12 -8.23 -7.62
N THR A 173 16.56 -9.18 -8.43
CA THR A 173 17.76 -10.00 -8.18
C THR A 173 19.07 -9.21 -8.28
N ALA A 174 19.05 -8.08 -8.96
CA ALA A 174 20.21 -7.19 -9.13
C ALA A 174 20.42 -6.21 -7.95
N ASN A 175 19.48 -6.18 -7.00
CA ASN A 175 19.49 -5.28 -5.84
C ASN A 175 20.76 -5.37 -4.97
N ASN A 176 21.36 -6.55 -4.83
CA ASN A 176 22.50 -6.79 -3.93
C ASN A 176 23.84 -6.94 -4.68
N ALA A 177 24.02 -6.25 -5.79
CA ALA A 177 25.32 -6.21 -6.45
C ALA A 177 26.31 -5.39 -5.61
N LEU A 178 27.49 -5.94 -5.32
CA LEU A 178 28.50 -5.29 -4.50
C LEU A 178 29.35 -4.28 -5.32
N ASP A 179 29.47 -4.53 -6.61
CA ASP A 179 30.24 -3.74 -7.57
C ASP A 179 29.63 -3.81 -8.98
N GLU A 180 30.23 -3.08 -9.92
CA GLU A 180 29.78 -3.02 -11.31
C GLU A 180 29.85 -4.39 -12.00
N GLN A 181 30.89 -5.16 -11.74
CA GLN A 181 31.08 -6.47 -12.37
C GLN A 181 29.95 -7.43 -11.96
N GLN A 182 29.59 -7.43 -10.69
CA GLN A 182 28.45 -8.21 -10.20
C GLN A 182 27.12 -7.71 -10.78
N LEU A 183 26.95 -6.39 -10.94
CA LEU A 183 25.76 -5.84 -11.57
C LEU A 183 25.64 -6.30 -13.03
N TYR A 184 26.71 -6.20 -13.82
CA TYR A 184 26.75 -6.73 -15.19
C TYR A 184 26.44 -8.22 -15.25
N LEU A 185 27.03 -9.02 -14.34
CA LEU A 185 26.77 -10.45 -14.27
C LEU A 185 25.30 -10.76 -13.98
N LYS A 186 24.68 -10.06 -13.01
CA LYS A 186 23.27 -10.27 -12.66
C LYS A 186 22.34 -9.87 -13.80
N LEU A 187 22.57 -8.72 -14.45
CA LEU A 187 21.80 -8.31 -15.61
C LEU A 187 22.00 -9.30 -16.78
N GLY A 188 23.23 -9.79 -16.97
CA GLY A 188 23.54 -10.83 -17.93
C GLY A 188 22.75 -12.11 -17.70
N ASN A 189 22.64 -12.58 -16.46
CA ASN A 189 21.86 -13.77 -16.11
C ASN A 189 20.37 -13.59 -16.40
N ILE A 190 19.79 -12.42 -16.08
CA ILE A 190 18.38 -12.10 -16.38
C ILE A 190 18.12 -12.16 -17.91
N LEU A 191 19.06 -11.68 -18.71
CA LEU A 191 18.96 -11.75 -20.17
C LEU A 191 19.11 -13.19 -20.66
N SER A 192 20.07 -13.96 -20.12
CA SER A 192 20.31 -15.35 -20.48
C SER A 192 19.09 -16.23 -20.26
N GLU A 193 18.35 -16.05 -19.16
CA GLU A 193 17.11 -16.78 -18.93
C GLU A 193 16.08 -16.58 -20.06
N ASN A 194 15.97 -15.35 -20.59
CA ASN A 194 15.07 -15.07 -21.70
C ASN A 194 15.66 -15.56 -23.05
N GLU A 195 16.97 -15.44 -23.26
CA GLU A 195 17.66 -15.98 -24.42
C GLU A 195 17.46 -17.49 -24.54
N ASP A 196 17.57 -18.23 -23.41
CA ASP A 196 17.31 -19.66 -23.35
C ASP A 196 15.88 -20.02 -23.71
N ILE A 197 14.89 -19.29 -23.16
CA ILE A 197 13.47 -19.51 -23.45
C ILE A 197 13.17 -19.41 -24.95
N PHE A 198 13.80 -18.45 -25.64
CA PHE A 198 13.58 -18.20 -27.06
C PHE A 198 14.63 -18.86 -27.97
N GLY A 199 15.60 -19.57 -27.40
CA GLY A 199 16.69 -20.22 -28.13
C GLY A 199 17.56 -19.21 -28.88
N VAL A 200 17.80 -18.02 -28.32
CA VAL A 200 18.70 -17.01 -28.86
C VAL A 200 20.10 -17.25 -28.29
N PRO A 201 21.15 -17.26 -29.12
CA PRO A 201 22.53 -17.44 -28.64
C PRO A 201 22.96 -16.33 -27.68
N HIS A 202 23.65 -16.69 -26.61
CA HIS A 202 24.26 -15.73 -25.68
C HIS A 202 25.44 -15.05 -26.36
N ASN A 203 25.54 -13.72 -26.24
CA ASN A 203 26.64 -12.92 -26.74
C ASN A 203 27.29 -12.17 -25.57
N ASP A 204 28.62 -12.11 -25.56
CA ASP A 204 29.43 -11.36 -24.59
C ASP A 204 29.49 -9.87 -24.95
N THR A 205 28.34 -9.22 -25.05
CA THR A 205 28.21 -7.79 -25.28
C THR A 205 27.54 -7.09 -24.13
N LEU A 206 27.44 -5.77 -24.17
CA LEU A 206 26.79 -4.99 -23.15
C LEU A 206 25.30 -5.38 -23.00
N PRO A 207 24.72 -5.31 -21.81
CA PRO A 207 23.33 -5.72 -21.55
C PRO A 207 22.30 -5.09 -22.49
N GLY A 208 22.45 -3.82 -22.88
CA GLY A 208 21.54 -3.16 -23.81
C GLY A 208 21.65 -3.72 -25.23
N GLU A 209 22.87 -4.03 -25.72
CA GLU A 209 23.06 -4.68 -27.01
C GLU A 209 22.47 -6.08 -27.04
N ARG A 210 22.62 -6.84 -25.93
CA ARG A 210 21.99 -8.16 -25.75
C ARG A 210 20.47 -8.06 -25.77
N LEU A 211 19.91 -7.11 -25.03
CA LEU A 211 18.47 -6.87 -25.02
C LEU A 211 17.93 -6.53 -26.42
N TYR A 212 18.63 -5.66 -27.15
CA TYR A 212 18.29 -5.34 -28.55
C TYR A 212 18.33 -6.58 -29.43
N GLY A 213 19.42 -7.34 -29.34
CA GLY A 213 19.61 -8.58 -30.11
C GLY A 213 18.54 -9.62 -29.81
N LEU A 214 18.20 -9.79 -28.52
CA LEU A 214 17.15 -10.70 -28.07
C LEU A 214 15.78 -10.31 -28.65
N VAL A 215 15.34 -9.04 -28.49
CA VAL A 215 14.04 -8.57 -28.99
C VAL A 215 13.96 -8.72 -30.51
N LYS A 216 15.00 -8.32 -31.23
CA LYS A 216 15.07 -8.44 -32.68
C LYS A 216 15.01 -9.89 -33.15
N SER A 217 15.82 -10.78 -32.55
CA SER A 217 15.84 -12.20 -32.89
C SER A 217 14.51 -12.90 -32.62
N VAL A 218 13.84 -12.55 -31.52
CA VAL A 218 12.51 -13.09 -31.19
C VAL A 218 11.46 -12.62 -32.18
N TYR A 219 11.49 -11.33 -32.59
CA TYR A 219 10.63 -10.80 -33.64
C TYR A 219 10.86 -11.52 -34.98
N GLU A 220 12.12 -11.67 -35.43
CA GLU A 220 12.49 -12.34 -36.68
C GLU A 220 12.06 -13.82 -36.67
N LYS A 221 12.24 -14.53 -35.55
CA LYS A 221 11.86 -15.94 -35.40
C LYS A 221 10.35 -16.17 -35.39
N THR A 222 9.59 -15.28 -34.74
CA THR A 222 8.16 -15.47 -34.53
C THR A 222 7.27 -14.77 -35.55
N GLY A 223 7.79 -13.77 -36.24
CA GLY A 223 7.03 -12.87 -37.12
C GLY A 223 6.04 -12.00 -36.37
N LYS A 224 6.14 -11.93 -35.03
CA LYS A 224 5.24 -11.17 -34.17
C LYS A 224 6.01 -10.14 -33.35
N GLN A 225 5.39 -8.97 -33.14
CA GLN A 225 5.95 -7.99 -32.22
C GLN A 225 6.06 -8.56 -30.81
N VAL A 226 7.08 -8.10 -30.09
CA VAL A 226 7.46 -8.58 -28.76
C VAL A 226 6.83 -7.70 -27.69
N VAL A 227 6.42 -8.31 -26.60
CA VAL A 227 6.01 -7.60 -25.37
C VAL A 227 7.19 -7.61 -24.40
N LEU A 228 7.56 -6.43 -23.89
CA LEU A 228 8.65 -6.24 -22.94
C LEU A 228 8.09 -5.81 -21.58
N LEU A 229 8.24 -6.66 -20.58
CA LEU A 229 7.77 -6.41 -19.20
C LEU A 229 8.97 -6.29 -18.26
N ILE A 230 9.12 -5.15 -17.59
CA ILE A 230 10.26 -4.85 -16.72
C ILE A 230 9.74 -4.60 -15.30
N ASP A 231 10.13 -5.46 -14.37
CA ASP A 231 9.76 -5.37 -12.96
C ASP A 231 10.93 -4.86 -12.11
N GLU A 232 10.61 -4.01 -11.12
CA GLU A 232 11.57 -3.44 -10.17
C GLU A 232 12.80 -2.80 -10.86
N TYR A 233 12.55 -1.98 -11.90
CA TYR A 233 13.62 -1.38 -12.71
C TYR A 233 14.64 -0.57 -11.90
N ASP A 234 14.21 -0.04 -10.76
CA ASP A 234 14.94 0.82 -9.84
C ASP A 234 15.70 0.04 -8.73
N ALA A 235 15.49 -1.26 -8.61
CA ALA A 235 16.09 -2.06 -7.54
C ALA A 235 17.63 -1.98 -7.46
N PRO A 236 18.39 -2.01 -8.57
CA PRO A 236 19.85 -1.86 -8.52
C PRO A 236 20.28 -0.49 -7.97
N LEU A 237 19.51 0.57 -8.28
CA LEU A 237 19.82 1.95 -7.92
C LEU A 237 19.49 2.24 -6.46
N LEU A 238 18.38 1.68 -5.96
CA LEU A 238 17.99 1.81 -4.56
C LEU A 238 19.04 1.22 -3.61
N SER A 239 19.76 0.18 -4.04
CA SER A 239 20.79 -0.47 -3.22
C SER A 239 22.05 0.37 -3.00
N VAL A 240 22.27 1.37 -3.83
CA VAL A 240 23.45 2.26 -3.80
C VAL A 240 23.08 3.71 -3.56
N LEU A 241 21.84 3.96 -3.14
CA LEU A 241 21.34 5.31 -2.84
C LEU A 241 22.24 5.95 -1.77
N TYR A 242 22.70 7.18 -2.03
CA TYR A 242 23.64 7.95 -1.19
C TYR A 242 25.12 7.51 -1.23
N ASP A 243 25.48 6.50 -2.01
CA ASP A 243 26.87 6.23 -2.41
C ASP A 243 27.12 6.86 -3.78
N GLU A 244 27.48 8.15 -3.80
CA GLU A 244 27.60 8.96 -5.04
C GLU A 244 28.47 8.30 -6.12
N SER A 245 29.54 7.64 -5.71
CA SER A 245 30.46 6.95 -6.62
C SER A 245 29.80 5.73 -7.30
N ARG A 246 29.17 4.85 -6.51
CA ARG A 246 28.49 3.66 -7.01
C ARG A 246 27.20 4.03 -7.73
N GLU A 247 26.46 4.99 -7.21
CA GLU A 247 25.21 5.46 -7.77
C GLU A 247 25.40 5.96 -9.21
N THR A 248 26.40 6.80 -9.45
CA THR A 248 26.72 7.32 -10.79
C THR A 248 27.04 6.18 -11.77
N ARG A 249 27.83 5.19 -11.34
CA ARG A 249 28.22 4.05 -12.18
C ARG A 249 27.05 3.11 -12.46
N TYR A 250 26.25 2.79 -11.44
CA TYR A 250 25.06 1.93 -11.61
C TYR A 250 24.02 2.59 -12.50
N LYS A 251 23.81 3.91 -12.40
CA LYS A 251 22.97 4.68 -13.33
C LYS A 251 23.47 4.55 -14.77
N GLY A 252 24.78 4.61 -15.00
CA GLY A 252 25.37 4.40 -16.33
C GLY A 252 25.01 3.03 -16.90
N ILE A 253 25.12 1.97 -16.11
CA ILE A 253 24.83 0.59 -16.51
C ILE A 253 23.32 0.40 -16.78
N VAL A 254 22.46 0.88 -15.90
CA VAL A 254 21.00 0.76 -16.06
C VAL A 254 20.52 1.60 -17.24
N LYS A 255 21.11 2.77 -17.46
CA LYS A 255 20.86 3.60 -18.65
C LYS A 255 21.29 2.89 -19.94
N GLU A 256 22.43 2.23 -19.92
CA GLU A 256 22.93 1.45 -21.05
C GLU A 256 21.95 0.32 -21.39
N LEU A 257 21.49 -0.46 -20.40
CA LEU A 257 20.51 -1.53 -20.58
C LEU A 257 19.23 -1.05 -21.29
N PHE A 258 18.71 0.12 -20.92
CA PHE A 258 17.42 0.61 -21.43
C PHE A 258 17.52 1.53 -22.65
N SER A 259 18.70 2.04 -22.97
CA SER A 259 18.90 2.98 -24.09
C SER A 259 18.42 2.45 -25.46
N PRO A 260 18.49 1.14 -25.77
CA PRO A 260 18.06 0.63 -27.06
C PRO A 260 16.53 0.54 -27.22
N ILE A 261 15.72 0.65 -26.15
CA ILE A 261 14.26 0.46 -26.23
C ILE A 261 13.62 1.36 -27.29
N LYS A 262 14.08 2.59 -27.43
CA LYS A 262 13.59 3.50 -28.49
C LYS A 262 13.81 2.96 -29.89
N LYS A 263 14.97 2.29 -30.14
CA LYS A 263 15.28 1.68 -31.42
C LYS A 263 14.52 0.39 -31.68
N MET A 264 13.96 -0.20 -30.63
CA MET A 264 13.15 -1.42 -30.69
C MET A 264 11.69 -1.17 -31.07
N ASP A 265 11.22 0.09 -31.12
CA ASP A 265 9.83 0.47 -31.40
C ASP A 265 9.19 -0.34 -32.55
N PRO A 266 9.84 -0.57 -33.72
CA PRO A 266 9.25 -1.39 -34.77
C PRO A 266 8.99 -2.85 -34.39
N PHE A 267 9.74 -3.36 -33.41
CA PHE A 267 9.67 -4.76 -32.96
C PHE A 267 8.78 -4.94 -31.73
N LEU A 268 8.42 -3.84 -31.03
CA LEU A 268 7.67 -3.90 -29.78
C LEU A 268 6.18 -3.69 -30.01
N ARG A 269 5.37 -4.55 -29.38
CA ARG A 269 3.90 -4.42 -29.28
C ARG A 269 3.51 -3.59 -28.07
N PHE A 270 4.22 -3.79 -26.95
CA PHE A 270 3.90 -3.18 -25.67
C PHE A 270 5.11 -3.26 -24.75
N THR A 271 5.36 -2.18 -24.01
CA THR A 271 6.41 -2.12 -23.00
C THR A 271 5.80 -1.65 -21.69
N PHE A 272 6.04 -2.37 -20.60
CA PHE A 272 5.57 -1.99 -19.27
C PHE A 272 6.72 -2.01 -18.28
N LEU A 273 6.96 -0.86 -17.64
CA LEU A 273 7.97 -0.72 -16.58
C LEU A 273 7.30 -0.50 -15.24
N SER A 274 7.73 -1.22 -14.22
CA SER A 274 7.31 -0.96 -12.85
C SER A 274 8.48 -0.73 -11.91
N GLY A 275 8.26 0.11 -10.90
CA GLY A 275 9.21 0.40 -9.83
C GLY A 275 8.54 1.00 -8.60
N ILE A 276 9.36 1.39 -7.63
CA ILE A 276 8.95 2.11 -6.43
C ILE A 276 9.17 3.60 -6.65
N THR A 277 10.36 3.96 -7.10
CA THR A 277 10.83 5.33 -7.23
C THR A 277 10.89 5.76 -8.69
N LYS A 278 10.95 7.06 -8.91
CA LYS A 278 11.18 7.67 -10.22
C LYS A 278 12.65 8.10 -10.29
N PHE A 279 13.56 7.16 -10.54
CA PHE A 279 14.95 7.51 -10.81
C PHE A 279 15.01 8.26 -12.14
N SER A 280 15.37 9.54 -12.03
CA SER A 280 15.78 10.39 -13.14
C SER A 280 15.06 10.14 -14.47
N GLN A 281 13.85 10.68 -14.60
CA GLN A 281 13.25 10.86 -15.94
C GLN A 281 14.26 11.53 -16.91
N LEU A 282 15.23 12.27 -16.41
CA LEU A 282 16.19 13.01 -17.21
C LEU A 282 17.35 12.16 -17.74
N SER A 283 17.81 11.11 -17.06
CA SER A 283 18.97 10.34 -17.51
C SER A 283 18.65 8.93 -18.05
N ILE A 284 17.76 8.17 -17.38
CA ILE A 284 17.35 6.85 -17.88
C ILE A 284 16.23 7.00 -18.91
N PHE A 285 15.25 7.87 -18.64
CA PHE A 285 14.06 8.04 -19.48
C PHE A 285 14.17 9.16 -20.53
N SER A 286 15.24 9.94 -20.58
CA SER A 286 15.48 10.82 -21.73
C SER A 286 15.63 10.04 -23.05
N ALA A 287 16.01 8.76 -22.96
CA ALA A 287 15.99 7.84 -24.07
C ALA A 287 14.57 7.31 -24.39
N LEU A 288 13.64 7.35 -23.43
CA LEU A 288 12.27 6.86 -23.51
C LEU A 288 11.26 8.01 -23.39
N ASN A 289 11.44 9.09 -24.17
CA ASN A 289 10.58 10.27 -24.16
C ASN A 289 9.11 10.01 -24.58
N ASN A 290 8.80 8.80 -25.04
CA ASN A 290 7.46 8.32 -25.38
C ASN A 290 6.81 7.45 -24.28
N LEU A 291 7.38 7.43 -23.06
CA LEU A 291 6.86 6.66 -21.93
C LEU A 291 5.68 7.41 -21.27
N ARG A 292 4.50 6.81 -21.25
CA ARG A 292 3.33 7.30 -20.53
C ARG A 292 3.40 6.90 -19.06
N ASP A 293 3.53 7.86 -18.19
CA ASP A 293 3.49 7.65 -16.73
C ASP A 293 2.04 7.70 -16.23
N ILE A 294 1.51 6.53 -15.87
CA ILE A 294 0.14 6.40 -15.36
C ILE A 294 0.06 6.45 -13.82
N SER A 295 1.15 6.77 -13.14
CA SER A 295 1.23 6.68 -11.67
C SER A 295 0.27 7.63 -10.94
N LEU A 296 -0.06 8.79 -11.54
CA LEU A 296 -0.98 9.79 -10.99
C LEU A 296 -2.31 9.90 -11.77
N GLU A 297 -2.54 9.02 -12.74
CA GLU A 297 -3.78 9.04 -13.51
C GLU A 297 -4.95 8.43 -12.73
N ASP A 298 -6.07 9.17 -12.62
CA ASP A 298 -7.27 8.75 -11.88
C ASP A 298 -7.83 7.40 -12.36
N GLU A 299 -7.79 7.16 -13.67
CA GLU A 299 -8.27 5.92 -14.28
C GLU A 299 -7.54 4.68 -13.77
N TYR A 300 -6.23 4.80 -13.48
CA TYR A 300 -5.37 3.70 -13.06
C TYR A 300 -5.00 3.73 -11.57
N ALA A 301 -5.61 4.64 -10.79
CA ALA A 301 -5.32 4.77 -9.36
C ALA A 301 -5.55 3.47 -8.58
N SER A 302 -6.58 2.69 -8.96
CA SER A 302 -6.95 1.42 -8.32
C SER A 302 -6.43 0.17 -9.05
N LEU A 303 -5.54 0.31 -10.03
CA LEU A 303 -4.94 -0.83 -10.76
C LEU A 303 -4.14 -1.75 -9.83
N CYS A 304 -3.52 -1.17 -8.82
CA CYS A 304 -2.84 -1.87 -7.73
C CYS A 304 -3.48 -1.47 -6.38
N GLY A 305 -3.53 -2.42 -5.43
CA GLY A 305 -4.21 -2.21 -4.15
C GLY A 305 -5.69 -2.61 -4.19
N PHE A 306 -6.41 -2.47 -3.07
CA PHE A 306 -7.83 -2.80 -2.97
C PHE A 306 -8.65 -1.56 -2.64
N THR A 307 -9.79 -1.40 -3.31
CA THR A 307 -10.78 -0.36 -2.99
C THR A 307 -11.73 -0.85 -1.90
N GLU A 308 -12.47 0.07 -1.26
CA GLU A 308 -13.52 -0.25 -0.27
C GLU A 308 -14.57 -1.21 -0.85
N ASP A 309 -15.00 -0.96 -2.11
CA ASP A 309 -15.98 -1.83 -2.78
C ASP A 309 -15.44 -3.25 -2.97
N GLU A 310 -14.16 -3.38 -3.31
CA GLU A 310 -13.51 -4.68 -3.46
C GLU A 310 -13.31 -5.40 -2.13
N ILE A 311 -13.01 -4.66 -1.05
CA ILE A 311 -12.97 -5.21 0.31
C ILE A 311 -14.36 -5.72 0.69
N SER A 312 -15.39 -4.90 0.56
CA SER A 312 -16.77 -5.27 0.90
C SER A 312 -17.28 -6.46 0.10
N LYS A 313 -16.92 -6.54 -1.20
CA LYS A 313 -17.33 -7.63 -2.08
C LYS A 313 -16.57 -8.92 -1.82
N ASN A 314 -15.24 -8.86 -1.70
CA ASN A 314 -14.41 -10.06 -1.69
C ASN A 314 -14.15 -10.59 -0.28
N PHE A 315 -14.25 -9.76 0.78
CA PHE A 315 -13.85 -10.12 2.15
C PHE A 315 -14.98 -10.03 3.17
N LYS A 316 -16.23 -9.84 2.75
CA LYS A 316 -17.38 -9.72 3.65
C LYS A 316 -17.42 -10.82 4.73
N TYR A 317 -17.29 -12.08 4.29
CA TYR A 317 -17.29 -13.22 5.20
C TYR A 317 -16.07 -13.23 6.14
N ASP A 318 -14.90 -12.85 5.63
CA ASP A 318 -13.67 -12.79 6.42
C ASP A 318 -13.78 -11.72 7.51
N ILE A 319 -14.43 -10.59 7.19
CA ILE A 319 -14.76 -9.53 8.15
C ILE A 319 -15.72 -10.05 9.21
N GLU A 320 -16.79 -10.74 8.83
CA GLU A 320 -17.76 -11.35 9.77
C GLU A 320 -17.09 -12.37 10.69
N LYS A 321 -16.22 -13.22 10.15
CA LYS A 321 -15.45 -14.21 10.90
C LYS A 321 -14.49 -13.55 11.89
N LEU A 322 -13.78 -12.50 11.46
CA LEU A 322 -12.88 -11.74 12.32
C LEU A 322 -13.63 -11.00 13.42
N ALA A 323 -14.79 -10.41 13.10
CA ALA A 323 -15.66 -9.74 14.05
C ALA A 323 -16.14 -10.71 15.15
N HIS A 324 -16.60 -11.89 14.75
CA HIS A 324 -16.99 -12.93 15.73
C HIS A 324 -15.82 -13.36 16.62
N ALA A 325 -14.62 -13.55 16.04
CA ALA A 325 -13.43 -13.94 16.81
C ALA A 325 -12.98 -12.87 17.82
N ARG A 326 -13.32 -11.59 17.56
CA ARG A 326 -12.98 -10.44 18.41
C ARG A 326 -14.10 -10.00 19.35
N ASN A 327 -15.29 -10.62 19.28
CA ASN A 327 -16.51 -10.16 19.93
C ASN A 327 -16.87 -8.70 19.57
N GLU A 328 -16.67 -8.32 18.32
CA GLU A 328 -16.96 -7.02 17.74
C GLU A 328 -18.02 -7.16 16.63
N THR A 329 -18.60 -6.06 16.17
CA THR A 329 -19.48 -6.04 15.00
C THR A 329 -18.65 -5.97 13.71
N SER A 330 -19.23 -6.39 12.59
CA SER A 330 -18.59 -6.26 11.28
C SER A 330 -18.28 -4.80 10.92
N ALA A 331 -19.12 -3.86 11.38
CA ALA A 331 -18.90 -2.43 11.18
C ALA A 331 -17.67 -1.91 11.94
N GLU A 332 -17.48 -2.33 13.20
CA GLU A 332 -16.31 -1.98 14.00
C GLU A 332 -15.04 -2.55 13.39
N VAL A 333 -15.06 -3.82 12.96
CA VAL A 333 -13.91 -4.43 12.28
C VAL A 333 -13.60 -3.72 10.96
N SER A 334 -14.61 -3.40 10.14
CA SER A 334 -14.40 -2.64 8.89
C SER A 334 -13.79 -1.27 9.16
N SER A 335 -14.29 -0.54 10.17
CA SER A 335 -13.72 0.75 10.58
C SER A 335 -12.26 0.61 11.03
N LEU A 336 -11.94 -0.44 11.79
CA LEU A 336 -10.59 -0.72 12.25
C LEU A 336 -9.65 -1.08 11.10
N LEU A 337 -10.11 -1.90 10.13
CA LEU A 337 -9.33 -2.22 8.91
C LEU A 337 -9.08 -0.96 8.09
N LYS A 338 -10.09 -0.10 7.95
CA LYS A 338 -9.97 1.18 7.26
C LYS A 338 -8.94 2.08 7.92
N GLN A 339 -9.04 2.31 9.20
CA GLN A 339 -8.08 3.13 9.96
C GLN A 339 -6.65 2.63 9.85
N ARG A 340 -6.48 1.29 9.83
CA ARG A 340 -5.14 0.69 9.89
C ARG A 340 -4.48 0.51 8.54
N TYR A 341 -5.22 0.19 7.47
CA TYR A 341 -4.62 -0.31 6.22
C TYR A 341 -5.08 0.43 4.96
N ASP A 342 -6.09 1.31 5.08
CA ASP A 342 -6.58 2.15 4.00
C ASP A 342 -5.81 3.48 3.91
N GLY A 343 -6.34 4.40 3.12
CA GLY A 343 -5.94 5.80 3.07
C GLY A 343 -4.78 6.11 2.15
N TYR A 344 -4.33 5.16 1.33
CA TYR A 344 -3.44 5.48 0.23
C TYR A 344 -4.23 6.11 -0.92
N HIS A 345 -3.70 7.20 -1.46
CA HIS A 345 -4.23 7.86 -2.64
C HIS A 345 -3.12 8.02 -3.68
N PHE A 346 -3.38 7.59 -4.90
CA PHE A 346 -2.42 7.61 -5.99
C PHE A 346 -2.79 8.59 -7.11
N SER A 347 -3.81 9.43 -6.88
CA SER A 347 -4.25 10.41 -7.87
C SER A 347 -4.95 11.59 -7.22
N PRO A 348 -5.13 12.72 -7.95
CA PRO A 348 -5.87 13.90 -7.47
C PRO A 348 -7.30 13.60 -7.01
N ALA A 349 -7.98 12.61 -7.61
CA ALA A 349 -9.32 12.17 -7.20
C ALA A 349 -9.38 11.56 -5.80
N CYS A 350 -8.23 11.28 -5.19
CA CYS A 350 -8.09 10.80 -3.81
C CYS A 350 -9.00 9.61 -3.47
N LYS A 351 -9.06 8.61 -4.35
CA LYS A 351 -9.78 7.38 -4.09
C LYS A 351 -9.02 6.55 -3.05
N ASP A 352 -9.68 6.19 -1.97
CA ASP A 352 -9.10 5.36 -0.89
C ASP A 352 -8.68 3.98 -1.41
N ILE A 353 -7.44 3.59 -1.11
CA ILE A 353 -6.85 2.31 -1.51
C ILE A 353 -6.21 1.64 -0.29
N TYR A 354 -6.64 0.43 0.00
CA TYR A 354 -6.04 -0.43 1.02
C TYR A 354 -4.74 -1.06 0.54
N ASN A 355 -3.81 -1.25 1.47
CA ASN A 355 -2.64 -2.08 1.21
C ASN A 355 -3.06 -3.56 1.09
N PRO A 356 -2.90 -4.19 -0.09
CA PRO A 356 -3.38 -5.55 -0.31
C PRO A 356 -2.63 -6.60 0.52
N TYR A 357 -1.34 -6.40 0.76
CA TYR A 357 -0.53 -7.32 1.55
C TYR A 357 -1.01 -7.38 3.00
N SER A 358 -1.23 -6.22 3.63
CA SER A 358 -1.70 -6.17 5.01
C SER A 358 -3.10 -6.79 5.15
N ILE A 359 -4.01 -6.49 4.22
CA ILE A 359 -5.37 -7.08 4.20
C ILE A 359 -5.32 -8.61 4.06
N LEU A 360 -4.54 -9.13 3.11
CA LEU A 360 -4.39 -10.58 2.93
C LEU A 360 -3.78 -11.25 4.17
N ARG A 361 -2.80 -10.62 4.80
CA ARG A 361 -2.18 -11.10 6.04
C ARG A 361 -3.13 -11.11 7.23
N VAL A 362 -3.98 -10.07 7.37
CA VAL A 362 -5.02 -10.05 8.42
C VAL A 362 -5.92 -11.27 8.29
N PHE A 363 -6.46 -11.52 7.12
CA PHE A 363 -7.41 -12.61 6.92
C PHE A 363 -6.75 -13.99 6.90
N SER A 364 -5.52 -14.12 6.43
CA SER A 364 -4.79 -15.39 6.51
C SER A 364 -4.42 -15.78 7.93
N SER A 365 -4.09 -14.80 8.79
CA SER A 365 -3.69 -15.02 10.18
C SER A 365 -4.83 -14.84 11.20
N MET A 366 -5.96 -14.26 10.77
CA MET A 366 -7.07 -13.82 11.63
C MET A 366 -6.62 -12.88 12.76
N LYS A 367 -5.61 -12.06 12.49
CA LYS A 367 -5.04 -11.10 13.46
C LYS A 367 -4.85 -9.74 12.80
N ILE A 368 -5.13 -8.68 13.54
CA ILE A 368 -4.82 -7.30 13.16
C ILE A 368 -3.44 -6.96 13.73
N SER A 369 -2.47 -6.65 12.87
CA SER A 369 -1.08 -6.36 13.24
C SER A 369 -0.41 -5.51 12.17
N ASP A 370 0.84 -5.11 12.38
CA ASP A 370 1.64 -4.35 11.43
C ASP A 370 2.41 -5.31 10.50
N TYR A 371 1.93 -5.46 9.27
CA TYR A 371 2.47 -6.43 8.30
C TYR A 371 3.33 -5.79 7.22
N TRP A 372 2.87 -4.67 6.65
CA TRP A 372 3.57 -4.00 5.56
C TRP A 372 4.92 -3.45 6.01
N TYR A 373 4.91 -2.75 7.12
CA TYR A 373 6.10 -2.11 7.65
C TYR A 373 7.20 -3.11 8.02
N SER A 374 6.82 -4.23 8.64
CA SER A 374 7.75 -5.30 9.00
C SER A 374 8.39 -6.00 7.81
N SER A 375 7.82 -5.86 6.61
CA SER A 375 8.30 -6.47 5.36
C SER A 375 9.22 -5.57 4.54
N GLY A 376 9.34 -4.29 4.88
CA GLY A 376 10.18 -3.29 4.22
C GLY A 376 11.38 -2.89 5.08
N THR A 377 12.50 -2.51 4.47
CA THR A 377 13.66 -2.05 5.23
C THR A 377 13.58 -0.52 5.39
N PRO A 378 13.30 0.00 6.58
CA PRO A 378 13.24 1.45 6.81
C PRO A 378 14.61 2.15 6.73
N THR A 379 15.71 1.40 6.56
CA THR A 379 17.07 1.92 6.62
C THR A 379 17.29 3.10 5.67
N ILE A 380 16.89 2.96 4.40
CA ILE A 380 17.01 4.04 3.42
C ILE A 380 16.27 5.30 3.87
N LEU A 381 15.09 5.14 4.47
CA LEU A 381 14.29 6.27 4.94
C LEU A 381 14.90 6.94 6.16
N MET A 382 15.43 6.12 7.08
CA MET A 382 16.12 6.64 8.26
C MET A 382 17.40 7.40 7.89
N ASP A 383 18.14 6.89 6.91
CA ASP A 383 19.31 7.57 6.35
C ASP A 383 18.91 8.86 5.61
N THR A 384 17.76 8.84 4.93
CA THR A 384 17.19 10.02 4.26
C THR A 384 16.84 11.12 5.28
N LEU A 385 16.14 10.78 6.37
CA LEU A 385 15.79 11.75 7.42
C LEU A 385 17.03 12.38 8.04
N LYS A 386 18.04 11.56 8.34
CA LYS A 386 19.32 12.05 8.90
C LYS A 386 20.07 12.95 7.93
N ARG A 387 20.13 12.56 6.64
CA ARG A 387 20.89 13.29 5.62
C ARG A 387 20.32 14.69 5.35
N PHE A 388 18.99 14.80 5.33
CA PHE A 388 18.30 16.06 5.01
C PHE A 388 17.85 16.83 6.24
N ASP A 389 18.21 16.35 7.46
CA ASP A 389 17.75 16.94 8.72
C ASP A 389 16.23 17.25 8.69
N THR A 390 15.46 16.29 8.14
CA THR A 390 14.04 16.48 7.89
C THR A 390 13.22 16.01 9.07
N ASP A 391 12.30 16.86 9.51
CA ASP A 391 11.38 16.55 10.59
C ASP A 391 10.07 15.95 10.05
N LEU A 392 9.64 14.83 10.64
CA LEU A 392 8.36 14.20 10.28
C LEU A 392 7.16 15.12 10.48
N TYR A 393 7.22 16.00 11.48
CA TYR A 393 6.18 16.99 11.72
C TYR A 393 6.01 17.95 10.52
N GLU A 394 7.11 18.29 9.86
CA GLU A 394 7.08 19.19 8.71
C GLU A 394 6.57 18.51 7.43
N ILE A 395 6.76 17.22 7.31
CA ILE A 395 6.37 16.48 6.10
C ILE A 395 4.96 15.85 6.19
N ASP A 396 4.44 15.56 7.40
CA ASP A 396 3.07 15.09 7.59
C ASP A 396 2.11 16.29 7.60
N GLY A 397 1.42 16.51 6.50
CA GLY A 397 0.61 17.69 6.23
C GLY A 397 1.27 18.70 5.28
N ALA A 398 2.46 18.39 4.75
CA ALA A 398 3.16 19.27 3.82
C ALA A 398 2.32 19.54 2.55
N GLU A 399 2.22 20.82 2.18
CA GLU A 399 1.64 21.24 0.90
C GLU A 399 2.77 21.38 -0.14
N VAL A 400 2.62 20.66 -1.25
CA VAL A 400 3.65 20.54 -2.29
C VAL A 400 3.05 20.68 -3.69
N THR A 401 3.87 21.05 -4.66
CA THR A 401 3.48 21.04 -6.09
C THR A 401 3.74 19.66 -6.71
N SER A 402 3.17 19.43 -7.89
CA SER A 402 3.34 18.17 -8.65
C SER A 402 4.79 17.82 -8.95
N SER A 403 5.70 18.79 -8.94
CA SER A 403 7.14 18.58 -9.15
C SER A 403 7.76 17.62 -8.13
N VAL A 404 7.25 17.58 -6.90
CA VAL A 404 7.76 16.68 -5.84
C VAL A 404 7.55 15.21 -6.19
N PHE A 405 6.45 14.86 -6.85
CA PHE A 405 6.18 13.47 -7.27
C PHE A 405 7.10 13.00 -8.39
N ASN A 406 7.60 13.94 -9.18
CA ASN A 406 8.43 13.69 -10.35
C ASN A 406 9.91 14.00 -10.10
N GLN A 407 10.25 14.44 -8.88
CA GLN A 407 11.63 14.75 -8.55
C GLN A 407 12.48 13.48 -8.58
N PRO A 408 13.55 13.47 -9.38
CA PRO A 408 14.47 12.33 -9.44
C PRO A 408 15.07 12.08 -8.06
N THR A 409 15.16 10.81 -7.66
CA THR A 409 15.67 10.43 -6.33
C THR A 409 17.08 10.94 -6.07
N GLU A 410 17.89 11.09 -7.10
CA GLU A 410 19.26 11.61 -7.03
C GLU A 410 19.38 13.12 -6.88
N THR A 411 18.33 13.87 -7.21
CA THR A 411 18.29 15.34 -7.05
C THR A 411 17.40 15.78 -5.90
N VAL A 412 17.00 14.82 -5.06
CA VAL A 412 16.17 15.08 -3.90
C VAL A 412 16.90 16.01 -2.93
N THR A 413 16.30 17.16 -2.68
CA THR A 413 16.78 18.16 -1.71
C THR A 413 16.11 18.05 -0.36
N ASN A 414 15.08 17.18 -0.26
CA ASN A 414 14.34 16.90 0.98
C ASN A 414 13.81 15.45 0.96
N ALA A 415 13.38 14.96 2.11
CA ALA A 415 12.90 13.59 2.28
C ALA A 415 11.53 13.32 1.63
N VAL A 416 10.72 14.35 1.34
CA VAL A 416 9.30 14.23 0.98
C VAL A 416 9.06 13.38 -0.27
N SER A 417 9.84 13.61 -1.31
CA SER A 417 9.71 12.86 -2.58
C SER A 417 9.92 11.36 -2.38
N LEU A 418 10.99 10.97 -1.69
CA LEU A 418 11.29 9.56 -1.43
C LEU A 418 10.26 8.91 -0.49
N PHE A 419 9.78 9.64 0.52
CA PHE A 419 8.73 9.18 1.44
C PHE A 419 7.42 8.94 0.71
N TYR A 420 7.02 9.82 -0.21
CA TYR A 420 5.84 9.63 -1.05
C TYR A 420 6.01 8.42 -1.97
N GLN A 421 7.07 8.35 -2.74
CA GLN A 421 7.31 7.26 -3.70
C GLN A 421 7.40 5.90 -3.01
N SER A 422 8.00 5.85 -1.82
CA SER A 422 8.10 4.62 -1.02
C SER A 422 6.82 4.25 -0.27
N GLY A 423 5.80 5.13 -0.23
CA GLY A 423 4.50 4.87 0.38
C GLY A 423 4.41 5.19 1.87
N TYR A 424 5.33 5.97 2.41
CA TYR A 424 5.26 6.49 3.78
C TYR A 424 4.47 7.79 3.88
N LEU A 425 4.33 8.50 2.75
CA LEU A 425 3.38 9.58 2.55
C LEU A 425 2.44 9.24 1.39
N THR A 426 1.29 9.87 1.40
CA THR A 426 0.29 9.76 0.34
C THR A 426 -0.38 11.12 0.11
N ILE A 427 -1.04 11.30 -1.01
CA ILE A 427 -1.87 12.48 -1.27
C ILE A 427 -3.10 12.40 -0.36
N LYS A 428 -3.39 13.45 0.43
CA LYS A 428 -4.63 13.55 1.22
C LYS A 428 -5.62 14.53 0.64
N LYS A 429 -5.13 15.53 -0.08
CA LYS A 429 -5.97 16.53 -0.71
C LYS A 429 -5.26 17.10 -1.93
N TYR A 430 -6.00 17.39 -2.95
CA TYR A 430 -5.58 18.21 -4.09
C TYR A 430 -6.31 19.54 -4.09
N ASN A 431 -5.56 20.61 -4.27
CA ASN A 431 -6.11 21.96 -4.42
C ASN A 431 -5.98 22.40 -5.89
N PRO A 432 -7.08 22.40 -6.66
CA PRO A 432 -7.04 22.75 -8.08
C PRO A 432 -6.78 24.24 -8.34
N GLU A 433 -7.01 25.12 -7.36
CA GLU A 433 -6.78 26.55 -7.52
C GLU A 433 -5.29 26.91 -7.57
N PHE A 434 -4.47 26.20 -6.77
CA PHE A 434 -3.04 26.45 -6.68
C PHE A 434 -2.19 25.31 -7.28
N ASP A 435 -2.83 24.27 -7.84
CA ASP A 435 -2.17 23.04 -8.31
C ASP A 435 -1.22 22.45 -7.24
N THR A 436 -1.72 22.37 -6.00
CA THR A 436 -0.96 21.85 -4.86
C THR A 436 -1.61 20.61 -4.27
N TYR A 437 -0.80 19.82 -3.60
CA TYR A 437 -1.15 18.56 -2.97
C TYR A 437 -0.78 18.60 -1.50
N VAL A 438 -1.68 18.23 -0.63
CA VAL A 438 -1.37 18.00 0.79
C VAL A 438 -1.00 16.54 0.96
N LEU A 439 0.20 16.30 1.46
CA LEU A 439 0.70 14.96 1.76
C LEU A 439 0.55 14.65 3.25
N SER A 440 0.31 13.38 3.57
CA SER A 440 0.27 12.91 4.96
C SER A 440 0.60 11.43 5.04
N ILE A 441 0.90 10.94 6.24
CA ILE A 441 1.06 9.51 6.53
C ILE A 441 -0.28 8.80 6.20
N PRO A 442 -0.27 7.71 5.40
CA PRO A 442 -1.50 7.12 4.88
C PRO A 442 -2.44 6.58 5.98
N ASN A 443 -1.91 5.87 6.96
CA ASN A 443 -2.71 5.14 7.94
C ASN A 443 -1.95 4.83 9.23
N ALA A 444 -2.65 4.16 10.16
CA ALA A 444 -2.12 3.84 11.47
C ALA A 444 -0.99 2.80 11.46
N GLU A 445 -0.97 1.84 10.51
CA GLU A 445 0.12 0.87 10.35
C GLU A 445 1.43 1.58 10.01
N VAL A 446 1.40 2.45 9.00
CA VAL A 446 2.59 3.18 8.55
C VAL A 446 3.07 4.13 9.63
N ARG A 447 2.14 4.82 10.30
CA ARG A 447 2.46 5.73 11.40
C ARG A 447 3.18 5.00 12.54
N ALA A 448 2.62 3.88 13.00
CA ALA A 448 3.23 3.08 14.06
C ALA A 448 4.64 2.61 13.68
N GLY A 449 4.81 2.08 12.49
CA GLY A 449 6.10 1.60 12.02
C GLY A 449 7.17 2.70 11.88
N LEU A 450 6.79 3.88 11.38
CA LEU A 450 7.71 5.04 11.34
C LEU A 450 8.15 5.43 12.76
N MET A 451 7.22 5.51 13.69
CA MET A 451 7.50 5.91 15.07
C MET A 451 8.41 4.91 15.77
N ASP A 452 8.21 3.60 15.56
CA ASP A 452 9.07 2.54 16.12
C ASP A 452 10.55 2.69 15.75
N ASN A 453 10.84 3.30 14.61
CA ASN A 453 12.22 3.50 14.14
C ASN A 453 12.78 4.90 14.49
N ILE A 454 11.93 5.91 14.56
CA ILE A 454 12.36 7.29 14.83
C ILE A 454 12.56 7.51 16.33
N LEU A 455 11.71 6.93 17.16
CA LEU A 455 11.75 7.14 18.60
C LEU A 455 13.10 6.74 19.25
N PRO A 456 13.70 5.59 18.90
CA PRO A 456 15.05 5.25 19.39
C PRO A 456 16.12 6.25 19.00
N ILE A 457 16.03 6.81 17.79
CA ILE A 457 16.99 7.82 17.31
C ILE A 457 16.87 9.11 18.12
N LEU A 458 15.65 9.58 18.34
CA LEU A 458 15.39 10.82 19.07
C LEU A 458 15.72 10.72 20.56
N THR A 459 15.43 9.57 21.17
CA THR A 459 15.65 9.37 22.61
C THR A 459 17.06 8.89 22.93
N HIS A 460 17.86 8.52 21.93
CA HIS A 460 19.14 7.80 22.11
C HIS A 460 19.02 6.56 23.01
N LYS A 461 17.82 5.98 23.08
CA LYS A 461 17.52 4.73 23.79
C LYS A 461 17.41 3.57 22.80
N ASN A 462 17.51 2.36 23.31
CA ASN A 462 17.18 1.20 22.48
C ASN A 462 15.67 1.12 22.20
N GLN A 463 15.31 0.35 21.19
CA GLN A 463 13.92 0.22 20.74
C GLN A 463 12.98 -0.28 21.85
N ILE A 464 13.43 -1.25 22.67
CA ILE A 464 12.62 -1.84 23.75
C ILE A 464 12.29 -0.79 24.82
N GLU A 465 13.26 0.03 25.23
CA GLU A 465 13.04 1.08 26.23
C GLU A 465 12.08 2.14 25.72
N SER A 466 12.22 2.54 24.46
CA SER A 466 11.35 3.53 23.83
C SER A 466 9.90 3.02 23.70
N GLN A 467 9.71 1.78 23.27
CA GLN A 467 8.41 1.14 23.17
C GLN A 467 7.75 0.98 24.54
N ASN A 468 8.50 0.54 25.57
CA ASN A 468 7.97 0.40 26.92
C ASN A 468 7.45 1.71 27.49
N LEU A 469 8.15 2.82 27.23
CA LEU A 469 7.72 4.14 27.67
C LEU A 469 6.36 4.50 27.06
N ALA A 470 6.22 4.32 25.75
CA ALA A 470 4.97 4.62 25.04
C ALA A 470 3.81 3.70 25.45
N ILE A 471 4.07 2.40 25.66
CA ILE A 471 3.05 1.45 26.15
C ILE A 471 2.57 1.87 27.56
N ARG A 472 3.47 2.23 28.45
CA ARG A 472 3.13 2.69 29.80
C ARG A 472 2.31 3.98 29.76
N PHE A 473 2.71 4.94 28.93
CA PHE A 473 1.99 6.19 28.73
C PHE A 473 0.57 5.95 28.21
N LYS A 474 0.40 5.14 27.14
CA LYS A 474 -0.91 4.76 26.63
C LYS A 474 -1.77 4.06 27.68
N ARG A 475 -1.18 3.17 28.48
CA ARG A 475 -1.88 2.46 29.56
C ARG A 475 -2.37 3.42 30.65
N ALA A 476 -1.56 4.41 31.01
CA ALA A 476 -1.95 5.43 31.97
C ALA A 476 -3.17 6.22 31.47
N LEU A 477 -3.16 6.67 30.22
CA LEU A 477 -4.30 7.37 29.62
C LEU A 477 -5.57 6.51 29.51
N VAL A 478 -5.43 5.23 29.13
CA VAL A 478 -6.58 4.30 29.05
C VAL A 478 -7.24 4.07 30.42
N ASN A 479 -6.43 4.15 31.49
CA ASN A 479 -6.90 4.00 32.88
C ASN A 479 -7.29 5.33 33.55
N ASP A 480 -7.39 6.43 32.79
CA ASP A 480 -7.65 7.79 33.28
C ASP A 480 -6.63 8.29 34.34
N ASP A 481 -5.43 7.67 34.37
CA ASP A 481 -4.33 8.06 35.26
C ASP A 481 -3.48 9.15 34.59
N ILE A 482 -4.02 10.36 34.58
CA ILE A 482 -3.39 11.51 33.92
C ILE A 482 -2.10 11.94 34.62
N ASP A 483 -2.04 11.82 35.95
CA ASP A 483 -0.82 12.13 36.71
C ASP A 483 0.37 11.27 36.24
N THR A 484 0.18 9.95 36.19
CA THR A 484 1.20 9.03 35.68
C THR A 484 1.52 9.31 34.21
N ALA A 485 0.52 9.64 33.37
CA ALA A 485 0.75 9.98 31.98
C ALA A 485 1.66 11.20 31.84
N ILE A 486 1.39 12.27 32.59
CA ILE A 486 2.21 13.49 32.56
C ILE A 486 3.64 13.23 33.09
N GLU A 487 3.80 12.47 34.17
CA GLU A 487 5.14 12.12 34.68
C GLU A 487 5.96 11.29 33.66
N LEU A 488 5.29 10.38 32.91
CA LEU A 488 5.95 9.66 31.82
C LEU A 488 6.34 10.58 30.66
N LEU A 489 5.51 11.58 30.32
CA LEU A 489 5.86 12.62 29.36
C LEU A 489 7.05 13.46 29.81
N LYS A 490 7.07 13.89 31.08
CA LYS A 490 8.21 14.61 31.66
C LYS A 490 9.50 13.79 31.53
N ALA A 491 9.45 12.51 31.92
CA ALA A 491 10.58 11.60 31.79
C ALA A 491 11.03 11.40 30.33
N PHE A 492 10.08 11.37 29.40
CA PHE A 492 10.37 11.30 27.97
C PHE A 492 11.11 12.54 27.49
N PHE A 493 10.57 13.74 27.74
CA PHE A 493 11.22 14.99 27.32
C PHE A 493 12.60 15.17 27.95
N ALA A 494 12.75 14.80 29.21
CA ALA A 494 14.06 14.83 29.88
C ALA A 494 15.07 13.84 29.28
N SER A 495 14.62 12.80 28.57
CA SER A 495 15.49 11.80 27.95
C SER A 495 15.97 12.18 26.56
N ILE A 496 15.38 13.21 25.94
CA ILE A 496 15.79 13.65 24.60
C ILE A 496 16.99 14.60 24.73
N PRO A 497 18.15 14.23 24.17
CA PRO A 497 19.29 15.16 24.13
C PRO A 497 18.89 16.42 23.38
N TYR A 498 19.23 17.55 23.94
CA TYR A 498 19.03 18.81 23.27
C TYR A 498 19.94 18.85 22.04
N PRO A 499 19.42 19.10 20.84
CA PRO A 499 20.28 19.19 19.68
C PRO A 499 21.33 20.29 19.92
N GLU A 500 22.58 19.97 19.69
CA GLU A 500 23.65 20.98 19.57
C GLU A 500 23.45 21.73 18.24
N PHE A 501 22.32 22.39 18.08
CA PHE A 501 22.20 23.40 17.04
C PHE A 501 23.20 24.51 17.39
N GLY A 502 24.01 24.87 16.41
CA GLY A 502 25.02 25.91 16.60
C GLY A 502 24.42 27.11 17.35
N LYS A 503 25.18 27.69 18.26
CA LYS A 503 24.75 28.68 19.27
C LYS A 503 23.87 29.84 18.78
N GLU A 504 23.66 29.99 17.48
CA GLU A 504 22.84 31.04 16.85
C GLU A 504 21.40 30.64 16.46
N SER A 505 21.08 29.36 16.32
CA SER A 505 19.79 28.95 15.69
C SER A 505 18.61 28.80 16.64
N LEU A 506 18.80 28.62 17.94
CA LEU A 506 17.73 28.43 18.93
C LEU A 506 17.39 29.65 19.79
N ASN A 507 17.94 30.80 19.49
CA ASN A 507 17.75 32.01 20.31
C ASN A 507 16.41 32.73 20.13
N THR A 508 15.53 32.28 19.21
CA THR A 508 14.19 32.84 19.06
C THR A 508 13.16 31.97 19.79
N PHE A 509 12.27 32.61 20.56
CA PHE A 509 11.15 32.01 21.29
C PHE A 509 10.32 31.06 20.38
N THR A 510 10.06 31.47 19.17
CA THR A 510 9.30 30.70 18.15
C THR A 510 9.95 29.36 17.78
N LYS A 511 11.26 29.29 17.73
CA LYS A 511 11.98 28.03 17.42
C LYS A 511 11.93 27.05 18.59
N LYS A 512 11.95 27.53 19.82
CA LYS A 512 11.80 26.65 21.00
C LYS A 512 10.41 26.10 21.13
N GLU A 513 9.37 26.89 20.87
CA GLU A 513 7.98 26.45 20.88
C GLU A 513 7.73 25.37 19.79
N ALA A 514 8.21 25.60 18.56
CA ALA A 514 8.12 24.64 17.47
C ALA A 514 8.80 23.30 17.83
N TYR A 515 9.95 23.34 18.51
CA TYR A 515 10.65 22.13 18.97
C TYR A 515 9.80 21.30 19.93
N PHE A 516 9.14 21.92 20.91
CA PHE A 516 8.27 21.18 21.84
C PHE A 516 7.03 20.62 21.14
N LYS A 517 6.42 21.36 20.21
CA LYS A 517 5.29 20.87 19.39
C LYS A 517 5.68 19.64 18.56
N ARG A 518 6.87 19.61 17.99
CA ARG A 518 7.43 18.46 17.27
C ARG A 518 7.54 17.23 18.17
N LEU A 519 8.07 17.39 19.37
CA LEU A 519 8.21 16.30 20.32
C LEU A 519 6.84 15.74 20.74
N PHE A 520 5.86 16.60 20.97
CA PHE A 520 4.49 16.17 21.23
C PHE A 520 3.93 15.34 20.10
N TYR A 521 4.02 15.84 18.87
CA TYR A 521 3.55 15.14 17.71
C TYR A 521 4.14 13.72 17.63
N ILE A 522 5.43 13.57 17.87
CA ILE A 522 6.12 12.28 17.81
C ILE A 522 5.61 11.34 18.91
N VAL A 523 5.54 11.79 20.16
CA VAL A 523 5.09 10.96 21.28
C VAL A 523 3.67 10.46 21.06
N PHE A 524 2.78 11.36 20.70
CA PHE A 524 1.38 11.00 20.53
C PHE A 524 1.15 10.17 19.26
N SER A 525 1.89 10.43 18.18
CA SER A 525 1.87 9.61 16.96
C SER A 525 2.32 8.17 17.22
N PHE A 526 3.29 7.98 18.11
CA PHE A 526 3.77 6.65 18.49
C PHE A 526 2.67 5.79 19.16
N MET A 527 1.76 6.40 19.88
CA MET A 527 0.71 5.68 20.60
C MET A 527 -0.35 5.04 19.69
N ASN A 528 -0.26 5.28 18.40
CA ASN A 528 -1.25 4.84 17.42
C ASN A 528 -2.68 5.23 17.83
N VAL A 529 -2.81 6.45 18.33
CA VAL A 529 -4.05 7.10 18.72
C VAL A 529 -4.41 8.09 17.63
N GLN A 530 -5.67 8.32 17.39
CA GLN A 530 -6.09 9.34 16.44
C GLN A 530 -5.73 10.72 16.99
N ILE A 531 -4.74 11.37 16.36
CA ILE A 531 -4.21 12.66 16.78
C ILE A 531 -4.36 13.66 15.66
N TYR A 532 -4.73 14.85 16.06
CA TYR A 532 -4.70 16.04 15.22
C TYR A 532 -3.84 17.09 15.93
N THR A 533 -2.78 17.52 15.29
CA THR A 533 -1.97 18.64 15.74
C THR A 533 -2.39 19.90 15.01
N GLU A 534 -2.34 21.04 15.71
CA GLU A 534 -2.72 22.33 15.13
C GLU A 534 -4.11 22.35 14.47
N VAL A 535 -5.09 21.77 15.15
CA VAL A 535 -6.47 21.68 14.63
C VAL A 535 -7.06 23.06 14.47
N MET A 536 -7.32 23.46 13.24
CA MET A 536 -8.05 24.68 12.93
C MET A 536 -9.55 24.50 13.20
N ASN A 537 -10.14 25.43 13.93
CA ASN A 537 -11.57 25.62 14.02
C ASN A 537 -11.94 27.06 13.64
N SER A 538 -13.23 27.43 13.70
CA SER A 538 -13.72 28.75 13.32
C SER A 538 -13.13 29.91 14.14
N GLU A 539 -12.52 29.63 15.29
CA GLU A 539 -12.08 30.65 16.26
C GLU A 539 -10.57 30.57 16.58
N GLY A 540 -9.85 29.57 16.06
CA GLY A 540 -8.42 29.46 16.32
C GLY A 540 -7.80 28.10 16.00
N ARG A 541 -6.66 27.80 16.62
CA ARG A 541 -5.82 26.62 16.38
C ARG A 541 -5.44 25.99 17.71
N THR A 542 -5.81 24.72 17.91
CA THR A 542 -5.45 23.93 19.11
C THR A 542 -4.16 23.17 18.85
N ASP A 543 -3.25 23.11 19.82
CA ASP A 543 -1.97 22.44 19.64
C ASP A 543 -2.13 20.93 19.39
N VAL A 544 -2.94 20.23 20.22
CA VAL A 544 -3.18 18.79 20.06
C VAL A 544 -4.59 18.42 20.44
N VAL A 545 -5.26 17.62 19.60
CA VAL A 545 -6.50 16.93 19.93
C VAL A 545 -6.30 15.44 19.72
N MET A 546 -6.64 14.64 20.74
CA MET A 546 -6.41 13.21 20.76
C MET A 546 -7.69 12.46 21.13
N TYR A 547 -8.02 11.40 20.38
CA TYR A 547 -9.13 10.50 20.65
C TYR A 547 -8.60 9.18 21.19
N LEU A 548 -9.04 8.79 22.38
CA LEU A 548 -8.67 7.53 23.01
C LEU A 548 -9.91 6.88 23.64
N GLY A 549 -10.38 5.79 23.05
CA GLY A 549 -11.64 5.17 23.47
C GLY A 549 -12.81 6.16 23.36
N ASN A 550 -13.53 6.38 24.45
CA ASN A 550 -14.64 7.33 24.52
C ASN A 550 -14.24 8.71 25.07
N THR A 551 -12.95 9.02 25.10
CA THR A 551 -12.43 10.28 25.64
C THR A 551 -11.70 11.09 24.58
N VAL A 552 -12.01 12.39 24.50
CA VAL A 552 -11.30 13.38 23.67
C VAL A 552 -10.44 14.23 24.60
N TYR A 553 -9.14 14.19 24.38
CA TYR A 553 -8.18 15.04 25.08
C TYR A 553 -7.88 16.26 24.21
N VAL A 554 -8.08 17.44 24.76
CA VAL A 554 -7.72 18.72 24.12
C VAL A 554 -6.58 19.31 24.92
N ILE A 555 -5.41 19.41 24.30
CA ILE A 555 -4.16 19.79 24.96
C ILE A 555 -3.64 21.09 24.34
N GLU A 556 -3.36 22.06 25.17
CA GLU A 556 -2.71 23.33 24.80
C GLU A 556 -1.46 23.50 25.64
N ALA A 557 -0.36 23.92 25.02
CA ALA A 557 0.92 24.08 25.66
C ALA A 557 1.40 25.53 25.61
N LYS A 558 2.03 26.00 26.69
CA LYS A 558 2.71 27.29 26.76
C LYS A 558 4.19 27.05 27.02
N LEU A 559 5.02 27.93 26.49
CA LEU A 559 6.45 27.97 26.80
C LEU A 559 6.74 29.12 27.72
N ASP A 560 7.30 28.84 28.91
CA ASP A 560 7.59 29.81 29.97
C ASP A 560 6.35 30.66 30.36
N GLY A 561 5.15 30.08 30.27
CA GLY A 561 3.87 30.68 30.65
C GLY A 561 3.22 29.98 31.83
N SER A 562 1.90 29.70 31.76
CA SER A 562 1.20 28.95 32.81
C SER A 562 0.15 27.97 32.24
N PRO A 563 -0.18 26.89 32.97
CA PRO A 563 -1.26 25.98 32.62
C PRO A 563 -2.64 26.68 32.56
N GLU A 564 -2.86 27.68 33.39
CA GLU A 564 -4.07 28.48 33.43
C GLU A 564 -4.25 29.30 32.14
N GLU A 565 -3.16 29.86 31.61
CA GLU A 565 -3.19 30.57 30.31
C GLU A 565 -3.52 29.60 29.16
N ALA A 566 -2.98 28.39 29.21
CA ALA A 566 -3.29 27.35 28.23
C ALA A 566 -4.77 26.96 28.28
N LEU A 567 -5.33 26.65 29.45
CA LEU A 567 -6.73 26.33 29.62
C LEU A 567 -7.64 27.49 29.23
N ARG A 568 -7.29 28.72 29.59
CA ARG A 568 -8.03 29.92 29.18
C ARG A 568 -8.09 30.02 27.66
N GLN A 569 -7.00 29.79 26.97
CA GLN A 569 -6.97 29.79 25.50
C GLN A 569 -7.90 28.73 24.90
N ILE A 570 -7.94 27.50 25.45
CA ILE A 570 -8.89 26.46 25.01
C ILE A 570 -10.34 26.97 25.12
N HIS A 571 -10.68 27.64 26.21
CA HIS A 571 -12.03 28.19 26.43
C HIS A 571 -12.34 29.38 25.50
N GLU A 572 -11.45 30.36 25.42
CA GLU A 572 -11.64 31.59 24.64
C GLU A 572 -11.72 31.33 23.13
N LYS A 573 -10.98 30.32 22.66
CA LYS A 573 -10.95 29.91 21.26
C LYS A 573 -12.03 28.89 20.88
N GLY A 574 -12.95 28.57 21.79
CA GLY A 574 -14.09 27.71 21.52
C GLY A 574 -13.71 26.30 21.03
N TYR A 575 -12.51 25.80 21.35
CA TYR A 575 -12.02 24.50 20.87
C TYR A 575 -12.94 23.35 21.22
N ILE A 576 -13.73 23.50 22.24
CA ILE A 576 -14.65 22.50 22.77
C ILE A 576 -15.95 22.42 21.97
N SER A 577 -16.39 23.52 21.32
CA SER A 577 -17.71 23.61 20.68
C SER A 577 -17.92 22.53 19.61
N ARG A 578 -16.85 22.12 18.94
CA ARG A 578 -16.87 21.05 17.95
C ARG A 578 -17.14 19.66 18.56
N TYR A 579 -16.75 19.43 19.83
CA TYR A 579 -16.83 18.13 20.51
C TYR A 579 -18.03 18.05 21.44
N ALA A 580 -18.72 19.15 21.69
CA ALA A 580 -19.90 19.22 22.57
C ALA A 580 -21.13 18.48 22.01
N VAL A 581 -21.12 18.13 20.73
CA VAL A 581 -22.21 17.39 20.04
C VAL A 581 -21.97 15.87 20.08
N ASP A 582 -20.76 15.44 20.38
CA ASP A 582 -20.37 14.03 20.47
C ASP A 582 -20.62 13.50 21.90
N THR A 583 -20.93 12.22 21.99
CA THR A 583 -21.14 11.49 23.27
C THR A 583 -19.83 11.20 24.02
N HIS A 584 -18.72 11.79 23.62
CA HIS A 584 -17.40 11.58 24.22
C HIS A 584 -17.20 12.39 25.51
N ASN A 585 -16.46 11.82 26.44
CA ASN A 585 -15.92 12.59 27.57
C ASN A 585 -14.84 13.54 27.04
N VAL A 586 -14.85 14.79 27.45
CA VAL A 586 -13.84 15.77 27.04
C VAL A 586 -12.95 16.13 28.21
N VAL A 587 -11.65 15.93 28.05
CA VAL A 587 -10.62 16.28 29.02
C VAL A 587 -9.74 17.38 28.44
N LEU A 588 -9.67 18.51 29.13
CA LEU A 588 -8.86 19.65 28.76
C LEU A 588 -7.57 19.64 29.57
N ILE A 589 -6.42 19.77 28.92
CA ILE A 589 -5.12 19.76 29.57
C ILE A 589 -4.34 21.01 29.14
N GLY A 590 -4.05 21.87 30.11
CA GLY A 590 -3.12 22.98 29.95
C GLY A 590 -1.73 22.57 30.44
N LEU A 591 -0.71 22.76 29.63
CA LEU A 591 0.69 22.42 29.94
C LEU A 591 1.56 23.67 29.91
N ASN A 592 2.52 23.75 30.81
CA ASN A 592 3.62 24.72 30.71
C ASN A 592 4.96 24.01 30.54
N PHE A 593 5.67 24.35 29.46
CA PHE A 593 7.05 23.94 29.24
C PHE A 593 7.99 25.03 29.76
N SER A 594 9.03 24.59 30.45
CA SER A 594 10.10 25.49 30.86
C SER A 594 11.29 25.41 29.92
N SER A 595 11.68 26.54 29.33
CA SER A 595 12.89 26.65 28.52
C SER A 595 14.15 26.40 29.33
N LYS A 596 14.08 26.53 30.66
CA LYS A 596 15.21 26.30 31.61
C LYS A 596 15.39 24.81 31.90
N THR A 597 14.31 24.13 32.33
CA THR A 597 14.35 22.70 32.67
C THR A 597 14.20 21.79 31.48
N ARG A 598 13.74 22.34 30.35
CA ARG A 598 13.54 21.65 29.07
C ARG A 598 12.54 20.50 29.15
N THR A 599 11.57 20.60 30.03
CA THR A 599 10.50 19.63 30.24
C THR A 599 9.22 20.33 30.68
N ILE A 600 8.15 19.57 30.88
CA ILE A 600 6.90 20.06 31.47
C ILE A 600 7.18 20.45 32.92
N ASP A 601 7.00 21.73 33.22
CA ASP A 601 7.21 22.30 34.53
C ASP A 601 5.95 22.19 35.41
N SER A 602 4.80 22.54 34.84
CA SER A 602 3.51 22.49 35.49
C SER A 602 2.39 22.16 34.52
N TRP A 603 1.29 21.62 35.04
CA TRP A 603 0.12 21.27 34.26
C TRP A 603 -1.16 21.35 35.07
N LYS A 604 -2.32 21.46 34.37
CA LYS A 604 -3.64 21.47 34.95
C LYS A 604 -4.65 20.85 34.02
N MET A 605 -5.64 20.15 34.57
CA MET A 605 -6.71 19.57 33.77
C MET A 605 -8.09 20.03 34.22
N GLU A 606 -9.05 19.98 33.31
CA GLU A 606 -10.48 20.14 33.52
C GLU A 606 -11.23 19.04 32.78
N CYS A 607 -12.20 18.40 33.42
CA CYS A 607 -13.11 17.42 32.82
C CYS A 607 -14.45 18.09 32.52
N LYS A 608 -15.02 17.81 31.34
CA LYS A 608 -16.35 18.27 30.94
C LYS A 608 -17.26 17.11 30.60
#